data_f5bfd49b8e0bbb36a358456ad6d10826
#
_entry.id   f5bfd49b8e0bbb36a358456ad6d10826
#
_cell.length_a   1.000
_cell.length_b   1.000
_cell.length_c   1.000
_cell.angle_alpha   90.00
_cell.angle_beta   90.00
_cell.angle_gamma   90.00
#
_symmetry.space_group_name_H-M   'P 1'
#
loop_
_entity.id
_entity.type
_entity.pdbx_description
1 polymer ?
#
loop_
_entity_poly.entity_id
_entity_poly.type
_entity_poly.pdbx_seq_one_letter_code
_entity_poly.pdbx_strand_id
1 'polypeptide(L)'
;MVFPNARISRMARPKVDHRLFKKHKQRIRREIDAEMLKKVFPVGAIVRGVIPEFSEGLIRFGRPLGTYPILVGTPVAFEEKTDFAVIDHGMRSITGIPVGTELNDLGERELKFLPGIGRDRARTLVIKRPKAVEELLPVVGLDVLKTLALIKMKLGGKWL
;
A
#
# COMPACT_ATOMS: atom_id res chain seq x y z
N MET A 1 32.97 -24.33 -5.99
CA MET A 1 32.56 -24.33 -7.41
C MET A 1 33.04 -23.04 -8.06
N VAL A 2 34.07 -23.09 -8.90
CA VAL A 2 34.67 -21.90 -9.53
C VAL A 2 33.91 -21.63 -10.84
N PHE A 3 33.23 -20.50 -10.93
CA PHE A 3 32.51 -20.11 -12.14
C PHE A 3 33.52 -19.87 -13.29
N PRO A 4 33.39 -20.58 -14.42
CA PRO A 4 34.36 -20.49 -15.52
C PRO A 4 34.45 -19.11 -16.18
N ASN A 5 33.53 -18.21 -15.92
CA ASN A 5 33.44 -16.88 -16.54
C ASN A 5 34.11 -15.73 -15.76
N ALA A 6 34.84 -16.03 -14.66
CA ALA A 6 35.52 -15.02 -13.86
C ALA A 6 36.58 -14.21 -14.66
N ARG A 7 37.11 -14.76 -15.75
CA ARG A 7 38.08 -14.11 -16.64
C ARG A 7 37.41 -13.06 -17.54
N ILE A 8 36.26 -13.38 -18.11
CA ILE A 8 35.49 -12.48 -18.98
C ILE A 8 34.97 -11.28 -18.19
N SER A 9 34.51 -11.51 -16.94
CA SER A 9 34.02 -10.42 -16.07
C SER A 9 35.11 -9.46 -15.63
N ARG A 10 36.40 -9.88 -15.64
CA ARG A 10 37.55 -8.99 -15.37
C ARG A 10 37.93 -8.15 -16.59
N MET A 11 37.71 -8.64 -17.80
CA MET A 11 38.03 -7.92 -19.05
C MET A 11 36.95 -6.91 -19.43
N ALA A 12 35.72 -7.15 -19.06
CA ALA A 12 34.56 -6.28 -19.35
C ALA A 12 34.12 -5.50 -18.12
N ARG A 13 35.03 -4.78 -17.44
CA ARG A 13 34.63 -3.80 -16.41
C ARG A 13 34.54 -2.41 -17.06
N PRO A 14 33.38 -2.02 -17.62
CA PRO A 14 33.15 -0.60 -17.83
C PRO A 14 33.24 0.06 -16.45
N LYS A 15 33.95 1.16 -16.34
CA LYS A 15 33.92 2.01 -15.13
C LYS A 15 32.51 2.56 -15.01
N VAL A 16 31.64 1.81 -14.33
CA VAL A 16 30.26 2.25 -14.08
C VAL A 16 30.33 3.31 -13.01
N ASP A 17 29.94 4.53 -13.36
CA ASP A 17 29.70 5.56 -12.38
C ASP A 17 28.47 5.15 -11.55
N HIS A 18 28.73 4.62 -10.36
CA HIS A 18 27.69 4.16 -9.43
C HIS A 18 26.70 5.26 -9.05
N ARG A 19 27.13 6.53 -9.03
CA ARG A 19 26.26 7.67 -8.72
C ARG A 19 25.29 7.91 -9.88
N LEU A 20 25.78 7.92 -11.09
CA LEU A 20 24.98 8.06 -12.30
C LEU A 20 24.01 6.87 -12.47
N PHE A 21 24.48 5.65 -12.26
CA PHE A 21 23.66 4.44 -12.26
C PHE A 21 22.51 4.52 -11.25
N LYS A 22 22.81 4.94 -10.00
CA LYS A 22 21.79 5.12 -8.95
C LYS A 22 20.74 6.15 -9.35
N LYS A 23 21.18 7.27 -9.96
CA LYS A 23 20.28 8.33 -10.47
C LYS A 23 19.37 7.81 -11.58
N HIS A 24 19.90 7.10 -12.56
CA HIS A 24 19.10 6.51 -13.64
C HIS A 24 18.13 5.44 -13.12
N LYS A 25 18.59 4.57 -12.24
CA LYS A 25 17.71 3.57 -11.59
C LYS A 25 16.56 4.21 -10.85
N GLN A 26 16.79 5.29 -10.11
CA GLN A 26 15.72 6.01 -9.41
C GLN A 26 14.75 6.69 -10.38
N ARG A 27 15.26 7.24 -11.50
CA ARG A 27 14.42 7.82 -12.54
C ARG A 27 13.50 6.79 -13.17
N ILE A 28 14.02 5.64 -13.60
CA ILE A 28 13.23 4.54 -14.16
C ILE A 28 12.15 4.09 -13.17
N ARG A 29 12.50 3.92 -11.89
CA ARG A 29 11.53 3.53 -10.87
C ARG A 29 10.39 4.53 -10.69
N ARG A 30 10.67 5.83 -10.82
CA ARG A 30 9.67 6.89 -10.67
C ARG A 30 8.82 7.05 -11.93
N GLU A 31 9.45 7.06 -13.10
CA GLU A 31 8.78 7.40 -14.36
C GLU A 31 8.10 6.19 -15.01
N ILE A 32 8.59 4.98 -14.74
CA ILE A 32 8.06 3.75 -15.36
C ILE A 32 7.40 2.86 -14.30
N ASP A 33 8.14 2.38 -13.30
CA ASP A 33 7.61 1.38 -12.36
C ASP A 33 6.40 1.93 -11.59
N ALA A 34 6.48 3.17 -11.05
CA ALA A 34 5.39 3.75 -10.29
C ALA A 34 4.14 4.00 -11.13
N GLU A 35 4.29 4.44 -12.39
CA GLU A 35 3.15 4.65 -13.29
C GLU A 35 2.51 3.32 -13.74
N MET A 36 3.33 2.29 -13.97
CA MET A 36 2.83 0.95 -14.27
C MET A 36 2.08 0.34 -13.09
N LEU A 37 2.57 0.54 -11.85
CA LEU A 37 1.88 0.08 -10.65
C LEU A 37 0.48 0.68 -10.52
N LYS A 38 0.33 1.98 -10.77
CA LYS A 38 -0.98 2.65 -10.72
C LYS A 38 -1.96 2.08 -11.75
N LYS A 39 -1.46 1.69 -12.93
CA LYS A 39 -2.29 1.07 -13.99
C LYS A 39 -2.68 -0.35 -13.65
N VAL A 40 -1.77 -1.15 -13.12
CA VAL A 40 -2.00 -2.57 -12.80
C VAL A 40 -2.80 -2.75 -11.52
N PHE A 41 -2.53 -1.89 -10.52
CA PHE A 41 -3.17 -1.91 -9.21
C PHE A 41 -3.80 -0.55 -8.89
N PRO A 42 -4.85 -0.12 -9.60
CA PRO A 42 -5.51 1.16 -9.28
C PRO A 42 -6.06 1.15 -7.84
N VAL A 43 -6.28 2.33 -7.26
CA VAL A 43 -6.94 2.45 -5.95
C VAL A 43 -8.27 1.71 -5.98
N GLY A 44 -8.53 0.89 -4.95
CA GLY A 44 -9.68 0.01 -4.88
C GLY A 44 -9.47 -1.38 -5.50
N ALA A 45 -8.40 -1.62 -6.27
CA ALA A 45 -8.06 -2.96 -6.74
C ALA A 45 -7.81 -3.90 -5.55
N ILE A 46 -8.23 -5.16 -5.68
CA ILE A 46 -8.05 -6.18 -4.63
C ILE A 46 -6.84 -7.05 -4.94
N VAL A 47 -5.87 -7.04 -4.04
CA VAL A 47 -4.73 -7.98 -4.04
C VAL A 47 -5.05 -9.12 -3.09
N ARG A 48 -5.24 -10.30 -3.67
CA ARG A 48 -5.70 -11.46 -2.91
C ARG A 48 -4.55 -12.25 -2.32
N GLY A 49 -4.81 -12.79 -1.13
CA GLY A 49 -3.97 -13.81 -0.53
C GLY A 49 -2.57 -13.34 -0.16
N VAL A 50 -2.44 -12.12 0.35
CA VAL A 50 -1.18 -11.56 0.85
C VAL A 50 -0.79 -12.28 2.15
N ILE A 51 0.43 -12.80 2.19
CA ILE A 51 1.02 -13.49 3.35
C ILE A 51 1.96 -12.51 4.04
N PRO A 52 1.89 -12.37 5.38
CA PRO A 52 2.79 -11.48 6.12
C PRO A 52 4.24 -11.97 6.04
N GLU A 53 5.20 -11.04 5.90
CA GLU A 53 6.63 -11.35 5.81
C GLU A 53 7.45 -10.66 6.90
N PHE A 54 7.35 -9.34 7.02
CA PHE A 54 8.13 -8.55 7.98
C PHE A 54 7.43 -7.25 8.34
N SER A 55 8.00 -6.55 9.31
CA SER A 55 7.52 -5.24 9.75
C SER A 55 8.67 -4.23 9.77
N GLU A 56 8.39 -3.01 9.39
CA GLU A 56 9.32 -1.89 9.49
C GLU A 56 8.59 -0.70 10.13
N GLY A 57 8.97 -0.39 11.35
CA GLY A 57 8.26 0.61 12.17
C GLY A 57 6.79 0.23 12.38
N LEU A 58 5.88 1.09 11.90
CA LEU A 58 4.43 0.89 12.03
C LEU A 58 3.81 0.14 10.83
N ILE A 59 4.60 -0.14 9.80
CA ILE A 59 4.09 -0.76 8.57
C ILE A 59 4.40 -2.25 8.60
N ARG A 60 3.39 -3.06 8.36
CA ARG A 60 3.48 -4.49 8.10
C ARG A 60 3.60 -4.71 6.61
N PHE A 61 4.45 -5.62 6.20
CA PHE A 61 4.67 -5.96 4.80
C PHE A 61 4.36 -7.42 4.53
N GLY A 62 3.80 -7.67 3.37
CA GLY A 62 3.54 -9.02 2.89
C GLY A 62 3.47 -9.08 1.37
N ARG A 63 3.37 -10.31 0.84
CA ARG A 63 3.23 -10.54 -0.60
C ARG A 63 2.19 -11.62 -0.90
N PRO A 64 1.46 -11.50 -2.02
CA PRO A 64 0.70 -12.62 -2.56
C PRO A 64 1.68 -13.66 -3.13
N LEU A 65 1.28 -14.92 -3.15
CA LEU A 65 2.02 -15.95 -3.88
C LEU A 65 1.93 -15.69 -5.37
N GLY A 66 3.06 -15.74 -6.08
CA GLY A 66 3.10 -15.53 -7.52
C GLY A 66 4.52 -15.37 -8.07
N THR A 67 4.64 -15.33 -9.39
CA THR A 67 5.93 -15.21 -10.09
C THR A 67 6.60 -13.86 -9.85
N TYR A 68 5.82 -12.79 -9.77
CA TYR A 68 6.28 -11.43 -9.47
C TYR A 68 5.41 -10.82 -8.37
N PRO A 69 5.54 -11.29 -7.14
CA PRO A 69 4.69 -10.83 -6.06
C PRO A 69 4.97 -9.36 -5.72
N ILE A 70 3.91 -8.55 -5.79
CA ILE A 70 3.99 -7.15 -5.36
C ILE A 70 4.14 -7.06 -3.85
N LEU A 71 4.97 -6.17 -3.37
CA LEU A 71 5.07 -5.87 -1.95
C LEU A 71 3.89 -4.98 -1.54
N VAL A 72 3.13 -5.45 -0.57
CA VAL A 72 2.00 -4.73 0.04
C VAL A 72 2.40 -4.28 1.43
N GLY A 73 2.40 -2.98 1.66
CA GLY A 73 2.56 -2.39 2.99
C GLY A 73 1.21 -1.97 3.55
N THR A 74 1.01 -2.15 4.85
CA THR A 74 -0.23 -1.76 5.54
C THR A 74 0.06 -1.23 6.94
N PRO A 75 -0.64 -0.19 7.40
CA PRO A 75 -0.57 0.24 8.80
C PRO A 75 -1.37 -0.66 9.75
N VAL A 76 -2.22 -1.54 9.22
CA VAL A 76 -3.07 -2.45 10.00
C VAL A 76 -2.33 -3.76 10.22
N ALA A 77 -2.31 -4.24 11.46
CA ALA A 77 -1.71 -5.55 11.78
C ALA A 77 -2.49 -6.67 11.12
N PHE A 78 -1.80 -7.64 10.55
CA PHE A 78 -2.34 -8.89 10.04
C PHE A 78 -1.32 -10.01 10.24
N GLU A 79 -1.78 -11.22 10.53
CA GLU A 79 -0.94 -12.37 10.86
C GLU A 79 -1.23 -13.57 9.96
N GLU A 80 -2.37 -13.54 9.28
CA GLU A 80 -2.81 -14.60 8.38
C GLU A 80 -2.91 -14.10 6.93
N LYS A 81 -3.04 -15.05 6.02
CA LYS A 81 -3.30 -14.78 4.60
C LYS A 81 -4.55 -13.92 4.43
N THR A 82 -4.39 -12.71 3.90
CA THR A 82 -5.43 -11.67 3.89
C THR A 82 -5.53 -11.01 2.51
N ASP A 83 -6.73 -10.62 2.13
CA ASP A 83 -6.98 -9.83 0.92
C ASP A 83 -6.90 -8.34 1.25
N PHE A 84 -6.26 -7.56 0.39
CA PHE A 84 -6.05 -6.13 0.57
C PHE A 84 -6.66 -5.30 -0.56
N ALA A 85 -7.33 -4.22 -0.21
CA ALA A 85 -7.69 -3.17 -1.16
C ALA A 85 -6.56 -2.15 -1.24
N VAL A 86 -6.16 -1.79 -2.46
CA VAL A 86 -5.12 -0.79 -2.72
C VAL A 86 -5.63 0.60 -2.34
N ILE A 87 -4.83 1.34 -1.56
CA ILE A 87 -5.15 2.70 -1.12
C ILE A 87 -4.13 3.74 -1.62
N ASP A 88 -2.88 3.33 -1.87
CA ASP A 88 -1.82 4.21 -2.35
C ASP A 88 -0.68 3.41 -3.00
N HIS A 89 0.27 4.10 -3.64
CA HIS A 89 1.39 3.52 -4.38
C HIS A 89 2.72 4.10 -3.94
N GLY A 90 3.67 3.22 -3.66
CA GLY A 90 5.08 3.54 -3.63
C GLY A 90 5.72 3.42 -5.02
N MET A 91 7.05 3.51 -5.08
CA MET A 91 7.78 3.33 -6.35
C MET A 91 7.76 1.87 -6.86
N ARG A 92 7.71 0.89 -5.97
CA ARG A 92 7.72 -0.56 -6.27
C ARG A 92 6.91 -1.39 -5.28
N SER A 93 6.03 -0.75 -4.58
CA SER A 93 5.13 -1.36 -3.60
C SER A 93 3.78 -0.64 -3.65
N ILE A 94 2.79 -1.25 -3.10
CA ILE A 94 1.49 -0.63 -2.89
C ILE A 94 1.23 -0.52 -1.39
N THR A 95 0.42 0.44 -1.01
CA THR A 95 -0.17 0.51 0.32
C THR A 95 -1.58 -0.03 0.23
N GLY A 96 -1.92 -0.96 1.10
CA GLY A 96 -3.23 -1.60 1.14
C GLY A 96 -3.85 -1.57 2.53
N ILE A 97 -5.16 -1.77 2.56
CA ILE A 97 -5.91 -2.01 3.79
C ILE A 97 -6.64 -3.36 3.67
N PRO A 98 -6.69 -4.17 4.74
CA PRO A 98 -7.43 -5.42 4.70
C PRO A 98 -8.88 -5.20 4.29
N VAL A 99 -9.38 -6.02 3.36
CA VAL A 99 -10.77 -5.95 2.90
C VAL A 99 -11.72 -6.20 4.06
N GLY A 100 -12.72 -5.33 4.22
CA GLY A 100 -13.69 -5.44 5.32
C GLY A 100 -13.20 -4.90 6.66
N THR A 101 -12.10 -4.11 6.65
CA THR A 101 -11.67 -3.37 7.85
C THR A 101 -12.80 -2.46 8.32
N GLU A 102 -13.13 -2.54 9.61
CA GLU A 102 -14.10 -1.66 10.26
C GLU A 102 -13.46 -0.29 10.52
N LEU A 103 -14.09 0.78 10.04
CA LEU A 103 -13.55 2.14 10.14
C LEU A 103 -13.27 2.54 11.58
N ASN A 104 -14.17 2.15 12.49
CA ASN A 104 -14.09 2.49 13.90
C ASN A 104 -13.01 1.70 14.69
N ASP A 105 -12.47 0.62 14.13
CA ASP A 105 -11.38 -0.12 14.77
C ASP A 105 -10.01 0.55 14.53
N LEU A 106 -9.96 1.47 13.55
CA LEU A 106 -8.74 2.19 13.22
C LEU A 106 -8.48 3.34 14.19
N GLY A 107 -7.23 3.48 14.59
CA GLY A 107 -6.73 4.63 15.32
C GLY A 107 -6.40 5.82 14.41
N GLU A 108 -6.07 6.98 15.03
CA GLU A 108 -5.72 8.19 14.29
C GLU A 108 -4.55 7.97 13.31
N ARG A 109 -3.62 7.07 13.65
CA ARG A 109 -2.43 6.79 12.82
C ARG A 109 -2.81 6.03 11.55
N GLU A 110 -3.59 4.98 11.67
CA GLU A 110 -4.06 4.15 10.56
C GLU A 110 -5.00 4.93 9.64
N LEU A 111 -5.92 5.71 10.21
CA LEU A 111 -6.87 6.53 9.46
C LEU A 111 -6.19 7.52 8.51
N LYS A 112 -5.01 8.06 8.87
CA LYS A 112 -4.25 8.99 8.02
C LYS A 112 -3.71 8.36 6.73
N PHE A 113 -3.62 7.04 6.65
CA PHE A 113 -3.25 6.35 5.43
C PHE A 113 -4.42 6.24 4.44
N LEU A 114 -5.64 6.43 4.90
CA LEU A 114 -6.81 6.35 4.04
C LEU A 114 -6.89 7.57 3.12
N PRO A 115 -7.17 7.37 1.82
CA PRO A 115 -7.27 8.46 0.86
C PRO A 115 -8.27 9.54 1.29
N GLY A 116 -7.83 10.78 1.28
CA GLY A 116 -8.65 11.93 1.66
C GLY A 116 -8.89 12.12 3.16
N ILE A 117 -8.33 11.26 4.02
CA ILE A 117 -8.41 11.42 5.48
C ILE A 117 -7.11 12.03 5.99
N GLY A 118 -7.11 13.35 6.15
CA GLY A 118 -6.03 14.09 6.80
C GLY A 118 -6.13 14.05 8.33
N ARG A 119 -5.19 14.72 8.99
CA ARG A 119 -5.04 14.72 10.46
C ARG A 119 -6.33 15.10 11.20
N ASP A 120 -6.99 16.17 10.76
CA ASP A 120 -8.16 16.70 11.47
C ASP A 120 -9.37 15.78 11.33
N ARG A 121 -9.57 15.22 10.11
CA ARG A 121 -10.63 14.21 9.87
C ARG A 121 -10.37 12.94 10.67
N ALA A 122 -9.13 12.44 10.70
CA ALA A 122 -8.77 11.26 11.48
C ALA A 122 -9.07 11.45 12.96
N ARG A 123 -8.67 12.61 13.54
CA ARG A 123 -8.97 12.95 14.94
C ARG A 123 -10.46 13.02 15.20
N THR A 124 -11.21 13.66 14.29
CA THR A 124 -12.68 13.78 14.42
C THR A 124 -13.35 12.40 14.39
N LEU A 125 -12.90 11.51 13.50
CA LEU A 125 -13.42 10.14 13.40
C LEU A 125 -13.16 9.33 14.68
N VAL A 126 -11.97 9.44 15.25
CA VAL A 126 -11.62 8.76 16.52
C VAL A 126 -12.49 9.26 17.68
N ILE A 127 -12.81 10.56 17.72
CA ILE A 127 -13.65 11.15 18.79
C ILE A 127 -15.11 10.79 18.59
N LYS A 128 -15.64 10.97 17.37
CA LYS A 128 -17.07 10.82 17.09
C LYS A 128 -17.54 9.37 16.96
N ARG A 129 -16.64 8.47 16.47
CA ARG A 129 -16.99 7.06 16.25
C ARG A 129 -18.33 6.89 15.54
N PRO A 130 -18.52 7.43 14.31
CA PRO A 130 -19.80 7.39 13.62
C PRO A 130 -20.27 5.95 13.44
N LYS A 131 -21.56 5.69 13.65
CA LYS A 131 -22.17 4.36 13.56
C LYS A 131 -22.94 4.16 12.26
N ALA A 132 -23.25 5.24 11.56
CA ALA A 132 -24.02 5.22 10.32
C ALA A 132 -23.43 6.20 9.29
N VAL A 133 -23.77 6.00 8.04
CA VAL A 133 -23.30 6.82 6.90
C VAL A 133 -23.70 8.28 7.06
N GLU A 134 -24.89 8.52 7.62
CA GLU A 134 -25.43 9.87 7.87
C GLU A 134 -24.57 10.66 8.87
N GLU A 135 -23.93 9.98 9.81
CA GLU A 135 -23.00 10.58 10.78
C GLU A 135 -21.57 10.73 10.19
N LEU A 136 -21.18 9.80 9.30
CA LEU A 136 -19.88 9.79 8.66
C LEU A 136 -19.75 10.87 7.58
N LEU A 137 -20.78 11.03 6.75
CA LEU A 137 -20.79 11.92 5.58
C LEU A 137 -20.40 13.38 5.92
N PRO A 138 -20.92 14.02 6.97
CA PRO A 138 -20.51 15.38 7.33
C PRO A 138 -19.06 15.51 7.76
N VAL A 139 -18.43 14.42 8.20
CA VAL A 139 -17.02 14.42 8.65
C VAL A 139 -16.07 14.27 7.47
N VAL A 140 -16.35 13.34 6.57
CA VAL A 140 -15.41 12.98 5.50
C VAL A 140 -15.75 13.61 4.15
N GLY A 141 -17.02 13.89 3.89
CA GLY A 141 -17.54 14.35 2.60
C GLY A 141 -17.78 13.19 1.61
N LEU A 142 -18.56 13.47 0.56
CA LEU A 142 -19.04 12.45 -0.37
C LEU A 142 -17.92 11.74 -1.14
N ASP A 143 -16.87 12.47 -1.57
CA ASP A 143 -15.79 11.87 -2.37
C ASP A 143 -14.94 10.88 -1.55
N VAL A 144 -14.67 11.21 -0.29
CA VAL A 144 -13.98 10.30 0.62
C VAL A 144 -14.85 9.10 0.94
N LEU A 145 -16.15 9.30 1.19
CA LEU A 145 -17.10 8.22 1.43
C LEU A 145 -17.12 7.23 0.25
N LYS A 146 -17.20 7.71 -1.00
CA LYS A 146 -17.11 6.88 -2.20
C LYS A 146 -15.80 6.09 -2.27
N THR A 147 -14.69 6.72 -1.86
CA THR A 147 -13.39 6.05 -1.82
C THR A 147 -13.35 4.97 -0.76
N LEU A 148 -13.89 5.20 0.44
CA LEU A 148 -13.99 4.19 1.51
C LEU A 148 -14.83 2.99 1.07
N ALA A 149 -15.93 3.23 0.35
CA ALA A 149 -16.73 2.17 -0.26
C ALA A 149 -15.94 1.39 -1.34
N LEU A 150 -15.21 2.11 -2.20
CA LEU A 150 -14.38 1.50 -3.25
C LEU A 150 -13.33 0.56 -2.68
N ILE A 151 -12.68 0.94 -1.58
CA ILE A 151 -11.67 0.12 -0.89
C ILE A 151 -12.28 -0.92 0.06
N LYS A 152 -13.59 -1.14 0.00
CA LYS A 152 -14.29 -2.20 0.72
C LYS A 152 -14.16 -2.11 2.24
N MET A 153 -14.35 -0.93 2.79
CA MET A 153 -14.43 -0.73 4.24
C MET A 153 -15.81 -0.99 4.80
N LYS A 154 -15.88 -1.19 6.10
CA LYS A 154 -17.12 -1.35 6.85
C LYS A 154 -17.33 -0.21 7.85
N LEU A 155 -18.60 0.02 8.18
CA LEU A 155 -19.04 0.93 9.24
C LEU A 155 -20.19 0.30 10.00
N GLY A 156 -19.98 0.06 11.30
CA GLY A 156 -20.99 -0.62 12.13
C GLY A 156 -21.34 -2.03 11.63
N GLY A 157 -20.35 -2.76 11.11
CA GLY A 157 -20.52 -4.11 10.56
C GLY A 157 -21.08 -4.18 9.14
N LYS A 158 -21.49 -3.06 8.54
CA LYS A 158 -22.05 -2.98 7.18
C LYS A 158 -21.03 -2.44 6.20
N TRP A 159 -21.08 -2.89 4.95
CA TRP A 159 -20.26 -2.33 3.87
C TRP A 159 -20.69 -0.89 3.57
N LEU A 160 -19.66 -0.02 3.41
CA LEU A 160 -19.84 1.34 2.93
C LEU A 160 -20.18 1.37 1.45
#